data_4ebeffdabe15dcd80880c12332c829e0
#
_entry.id   4ebeffdabe15dcd80880c12332c829e0
#
_cell.length_a   1.000
_cell.length_b   1.000
_cell.length_c   1.000
_cell.angle_alpha   90.00
_cell.angle_beta   90.00
_cell.angle_gamma   90.00
#
_symmetry.space_group_name_H-M   'P 1'
#
loop_
_entity.id
_entity.type
_entity.pdbx_description
1 polymer ?
#
loop_
_entity_poly.entity_id
_entity_poly.type
_entity_poly.pdbx_seq_one_letter_code
_entity_poly.pdbx_strand_id
1 'polypeptide(L)'
;MENAQLLVKGAPASPGLGHGRVVIIKDAKENDLVKEGDILVTEMTTPDFVPAMKRAAAIVTDKGGRTCHAAIVSRELGVPCIVGAMKASAILKTGQEVTVDATNGKVYDGNVDIKSEKSVTASKYAKTKTNLYVILADPNLVPKIAAMPVDGVGLLRAEFIIAHIGEHPHAMLDAGRGKEFTEKLADGIRTFTKAFYPRQVVYRTSDFKTNEYRNLKGGEKYEPIEENPMIGYRGAFRQLDDAEVFRLETDALRMVAKEYDNLRVMIPFVRTPEELAKVKKVLDEAGVGGHRLWIMVEVPSTVILLDDFLDVGVDGVSIGSNDLTQLTLGTDRDSAKFAELFDERNPAVMWSLERIITTCKKRGVTVSICGQAPSFYPDLTEKLVSWGINSISVTSDMILKTRDIIGDVEKKMGILP
;
A
#
# COMPACT_ATOMS: atom_id res chain seq x y z
N MET A 1 24.96 -10.52 -23.48
CA MET A 1 25.41 -10.25 -22.10
C MET A 1 26.93 -10.30 -21.91
N GLU A 2 27.72 -10.33 -22.97
CA GLU A 2 29.17 -10.61 -22.86
C GLU A 2 30.07 -9.44 -22.41
N ASN A 3 29.58 -8.22 -22.22
CA ASN A 3 30.46 -7.10 -21.79
C ASN A 3 29.80 -6.06 -20.87
N ALA A 4 28.68 -6.36 -20.21
CA ALA A 4 28.06 -5.40 -19.30
C ALA A 4 28.74 -5.42 -17.93
N GLN A 5 29.42 -4.33 -17.56
CA GLN A 5 30.06 -4.21 -16.25
C GLN A 5 29.00 -4.09 -15.16
N LEU A 6 28.96 -5.07 -14.26
CA LEU A 6 28.12 -5.01 -13.06
C LEU A 6 28.74 -4.04 -12.05
N LEU A 7 27.97 -3.01 -11.66
CA LEU A 7 28.40 -1.99 -10.71
C LEU A 7 27.93 -2.28 -9.28
N VAL A 8 26.64 -2.63 -9.11
CA VAL A 8 26.01 -2.76 -7.82
C VAL A 8 25.05 -3.95 -7.80
N LYS A 9 24.91 -4.59 -6.64
CA LYS A 9 23.89 -5.61 -6.35
C LYS A 9 23.09 -5.21 -5.11
N GLY A 10 21.80 -5.55 -5.10
CA GLY A 10 20.92 -5.38 -3.95
C GLY A 10 19.74 -6.33 -4.00
N ALA A 11 18.81 -6.20 -3.07
CA ALA A 11 17.62 -7.01 -3.04
C ALA A 11 16.57 -6.49 -4.05
N PRO A 12 16.02 -7.36 -4.94
CA PRO A 12 14.87 -7.01 -5.78
C PRO A 12 13.70 -6.56 -4.91
N ALA A 13 13.16 -5.36 -5.19
CA ALA A 13 12.05 -4.79 -4.43
C ALA A 13 10.81 -4.54 -5.30
N SER A 14 10.96 -3.96 -6.47
CA SER A 14 9.92 -3.81 -7.48
C SER A 14 10.50 -4.25 -8.83
N PRO A 15 9.94 -5.28 -9.49
CA PRO A 15 10.55 -5.84 -10.69
C PRO A 15 10.45 -4.89 -11.88
N GLY A 16 11.36 -5.04 -12.81
CA GLY A 16 11.39 -4.28 -14.06
C GLY A 16 12.79 -3.87 -14.47
N LEU A 17 12.86 -3.16 -15.58
CA LEU A 17 14.09 -2.59 -16.15
C LEU A 17 13.94 -1.07 -16.22
N GLY A 18 14.94 -0.36 -15.74
CA GLY A 18 15.04 1.09 -15.89
C GLY A 18 16.40 1.47 -16.45
N HIS A 19 16.42 2.37 -17.42
CA HIS A 19 17.65 2.94 -17.96
C HIS A 19 17.59 4.45 -17.85
N GLY A 20 18.68 5.08 -17.46
CA GLY A 20 18.74 6.53 -17.34
C GLY A 20 19.97 7.02 -16.59
N ARG A 21 19.98 8.32 -16.40
CA ARG A 21 21.04 9.04 -15.72
C ARG A 21 20.87 8.97 -14.22
N VAL A 22 21.90 8.58 -13.51
CA VAL A 22 21.94 8.56 -12.04
C VAL A 22 21.81 9.97 -11.47
N VAL A 23 20.91 10.13 -10.51
CA VAL A 23 20.79 11.32 -9.67
C VAL A 23 20.80 10.89 -8.22
N ILE A 24 21.86 11.26 -7.51
CA ILE A 24 22.02 10.97 -6.08
C ILE A 24 21.47 12.13 -5.28
N ILE A 25 20.46 11.88 -4.44
CA ILE A 25 19.90 12.85 -3.49
C ILE A 25 19.96 12.30 -2.08
N LYS A 26 20.19 13.17 -1.11
CA LYS A 26 20.31 12.81 0.30
C LYS A 26 19.09 13.20 1.12
N ASP A 27 18.34 14.17 0.65
CA ASP A 27 17.19 14.76 1.34
C ASP A 27 16.06 14.98 0.32
N ALA A 28 14.83 14.84 0.74
CA ALA A 28 13.65 15.10 -0.08
C ALA A 28 13.55 16.55 -0.58
N LYS A 29 14.21 17.50 0.07
CA LYS A 29 14.35 18.88 -0.41
C LYS A 29 15.04 18.97 -1.79
N GLU A 30 15.77 17.94 -2.14
CA GLU A 30 16.48 17.80 -3.41
C GLU A 30 15.64 17.09 -4.50
N ASN A 31 14.38 16.76 -4.22
CA ASN A 31 13.49 16.04 -5.15
C ASN A 31 13.48 16.64 -6.56
N ASP A 32 13.55 17.96 -6.68
CA ASP A 32 13.50 18.66 -7.98
C ASP A 32 14.74 18.43 -8.87
N LEU A 33 15.81 17.87 -8.32
CA LEU A 33 16.98 17.46 -9.09
C LEU A 33 16.70 16.21 -9.92
N VAL A 34 15.79 15.34 -9.49
CA VAL A 34 15.39 14.14 -10.21
C VAL A 34 14.37 14.51 -11.28
N LYS A 35 14.71 14.27 -12.54
CA LYS A 35 13.86 14.53 -13.70
C LYS A 35 13.20 13.24 -14.19
N GLU A 36 12.25 13.39 -15.11
CA GLU A 36 11.61 12.25 -15.75
C GLU A 36 12.63 11.35 -16.44
N GLY A 37 12.62 10.05 -16.11
CA GLY A 37 13.53 9.07 -16.69
C GLY A 37 14.89 8.93 -15.99
N ASP A 38 15.19 9.71 -14.94
CA ASP A 38 16.42 9.57 -14.17
C ASP A 38 16.39 8.31 -13.27
N ILE A 39 17.57 7.84 -12.86
CA ILE A 39 17.71 6.78 -11.85
C ILE A 39 17.93 7.44 -10.49
N LEU A 40 16.93 7.35 -9.63
CA LEU A 40 17.01 7.86 -8.26
C LEU A 40 17.91 6.96 -7.41
N VAL A 41 18.99 7.51 -6.86
CA VAL A 41 19.86 6.82 -5.91
C VAL A 41 19.88 7.59 -4.60
N THR A 42 19.63 6.90 -3.49
CA THR A 42 19.62 7.52 -2.15
C THR A 42 19.96 6.49 -1.08
N GLU A 43 20.27 6.97 0.11
CA GLU A 43 20.52 6.08 1.26
C GLU A 43 19.25 5.31 1.65
N MET A 44 18.11 6.02 1.78
CA MET A 44 16.78 5.48 2.11
C MET A 44 15.73 6.48 1.65
N THR A 45 14.51 6.03 1.38
CA THR A 45 13.38 6.93 1.10
C THR A 45 12.44 7.04 2.28
N THR A 46 11.81 8.19 2.38
CA THR A 46 10.69 8.53 3.26
C THR A 46 9.50 9.01 2.39
N PRO A 47 8.27 9.15 2.91
CA PRO A 47 7.12 9.53 2.11
C PRO A 47 7.27 10.80 1.27
N ASP A 48 8.07 11.73 1.72
CA ASP A 48 8.39 12.98 1.03
C ASP A 48 9.27 12.79 -0.24
N PHE A 49 9.89 11.61 -0.43
CA PHE A 49 10.57 11.27 -1.70
C PHE A 49 9.60 10.87 -2.82
N VAL A 50 8.33 10.63 -2.54
CA VAL A 50 7.35 10.15 -3.53
C VAL A 50 7.32 10.98 -4.82
N PRO A 51 7.42 12.33 -4.80
CA PRO A 51 7.50 13.12 -6.03
C PRO A 51 8.69 12.79 -6.92
N ALA A 52 9.88 12.53 -6.34
CA ALA A 52 11.06 12.08 -7.09
C ALA A 52 10.92 10.63 -7.57
N MET A 53 10.39 9.75 -6.69
CA MET A 53 10.17 8.34 -7.02
C MET A 53 9.25 8.16 -8.23
N LYS A 54 8.22 9.00 -8.38
CA LYS A 54 7.30 8.98 -9.52
C LYS A 54 7.95 9.33 -10.86
N ARG A 55 8.96 10.19 -10.85
CA ARG A 55 9.68 10.62 -12.06
C ARG A 55 10.80 9.67 -12.44
N ALA A 56 11.26 8.86 -11.50
CA ALA A 56 12.38 7.97 -11.70
C ALA A 56 12.05 6.80 -12.64
N ALA A 57 12.96 6.49 -13.57
CA ALA A 57 12.91 5.27 -14.36
C ALA A 57 13.23 4.02 -13.53
N ALA A 58 14.05 4.18 -12.48
CA ALA A 58 14.26 3.15 -11.45
C ALA A 58 14.81 3.80 -10.18
N ILE A 59 14.73 3.05 -9.07
CA ILE A 59 15.15 3.47 -7.74
C ILE A 59 16.17 2.48 -7.18
N VAL A 60 17.26 3.01 -6.60
CA VAL A 60 18.26 2.20 -5.91
C VAL A 60 18.54 2.80 -4.54
N THR A 61 18.37 2.02 -3.46
CA THR A 61 18.68 2.49 -2.10
C THR A 61 19.79 1.69 -1.45
N ASP A 62 20.64 2.37 -0.68
CA ASP A 62 21.71 1.72 0.07
C ASP A 62 21.19 0.85 1.19
N LYS A 63 20.16 1.32 1.88
CA LYS A 63 19.51 0.66 3.02
C LYS A 63 18.11 0.17 2.66
N GLY A 64 17.56 -0.64 3.55
CA GLY A 64 16.21 -1.14 3.48
C GLY A 64 16.11 -2.60 3.05
N GLY A 65 15.03 -3.24 3.46
CA GLY A 65 14.63 -4.59 3.06
C GLY A 65 13.42 -4.55 2.13
N ARG A 66 12.90 -5.72 1.79
CA ARG A 66 11.75 -5.88 0.87
C ARG A 66 10.43 -5.26 1.37
N THR A 67 10.36 -4.91 2.64
CA THR A 67 9.20 -4.31 3.31
C THR A 67 9.39 -2.85 3.68
N CYS A 68 10.55 -2.24 3.36
CA CYS A 68 10.80 -0.83 3.64
C CYS A 68 9.96 0.10 2.74
N HIS A 69 9.89 1.37 3.10
CA HIS A 69 9.15 2.39 2.36
C HIS A 69 9.48 2.40 0.85
N ALA A 70 10.77 2.40 0.48
CA ALA A 70 11.19 2.36 -0.93
C ALA A 70 10.58 1.17 -1.69
N ALA A 71 10.64 -0.02 -1.08
CA ALA A 71 10.15 -1.25 -1.69
C ALA A 71 8.62 -1.24 -1.88
N ILE A 72 7.87 -0.80 -0.86
CA ILE A 72 6.41 -0.76 -0.89
C ILE A 72 5.93 0.26 -1.92
N VAL A 73 6.42 1.49 -1.82
CA VAL A 73 5.98 2.60 -2.69
C VAL A 73 6.37 2.36 -4.14
N SER A 74 7.58 1.84 -4.42
CA SER A 74 8.00 1.53 -5.78
C SER A 74 7.08 0.52 -6.47
N ARG A 75 6.61 -0.51 -5.75
CA ARG A 75 5.64 -1.47 -6.29
C ARG A 75 4.29 -0.85 -6.57
N GLU A 76 3.83 0.02 -5.68
CA GLU A 76 2.56 0.72 -5.84
C GLU A 76 2.60 1.71 -7.01
N LEU A 77 3.77 2.31 -7.26
CA LEU A 77 4.02 3.19 -8.41
C LEU A 77 4.37 2.42 -9.70
N GLY A 78 4.67 1.12 -9.60
CA GLY A 78 5.14 0.34 -10.75
C GLY A 78 6.55 0.74 -11.22
N VAL A 79 7.35 1.38 -10.38
CA VAL A 79 8.72 1.82 -10.67
C VAL A 79 9.71 0.71 -10.29
N PRO A 80 10.61 0.27 -11.17
CA PRO A 80 11.66 -0.68 -10.84
C PRO A 80 12.48 -0.24 -9.63
N CYS A 81 12.73 -1.15 -8.66
CA CYS A 81 13.44 -0.77 -7.43
C CYS A 81 14.36 -1.88 -6.92
N ILE A 82 15.56 -1.48 -6.51
CA ILE A 82 16.54 -2.29 -5.80
C ILE A 82 16.78 -1.64 -4.44
N VAL A 83 16.71 -2.42 -3.36
CA VAL A 83 16.98 -1.93 -2.01
C VAL A 83 18.14 -2.69 -1.38
N GLY A 84 18.72 -2.12 -0.29
CA GLY A 84 19.81 -2.76 0.43
C GLY A 84 21.07 -2.94 -0.41
N ALA A 85 21.33 -2.03 -1.34
CA ALA A 85 22.51 -2.06 -2.24
C ALA A 85 23.80 -1.61 -1.53
N MET A 86 23.75 -1.36 -0.23
CA MET A 86 24.81 -1.06 0.75
C MET A 86 25.68 0.17 0.46
N LYS A 87 26.14 0.38 -0.76
CA LYS A 87 27.06 1.46 -1.16
C LYS A 87 26.75 2.01 -2.55
N ALA A 88 25.54 1.88 -3.05
CA ALA A 88 25.16 2.37 -4.37
C ALA A 88 25.43 3.87 -4.50
N SER A 89 25.09 4.67 -3.48
CA SER A 89 25.34 6.11 -3.43
C SER A 89 26.81 6.49 -3.40
N ALA A 90 27.71 5.58 -3.00
CA ALA A 90 29.15 5.79 -2.98
C ALA A 90 29.84 5.28 -4.28
N ILE A 91 29.26 4.27 -4.92
CA ILE A 91 29.81 3.64 -6.13
C ILE A 91 29.38 4.37 -7.39
N LEU A 92 28.08 4.69 -7.47
CA LEU A 92 27.48 5.39 -8.62
C LEU A 92 27.78 6.89 -8.55
N LYS A 93 27.77 7.56 -9.68
CA LYS A 93 28.03 9.00 -9.76
C LYS A 93 26.85 9.70 -10.42
N THR A 94 26.44 10.84 -9.87
CA THR A 94 25.44 11.70 -10.52
C THR A 94 25.89 12.04 -11.95
N GLY A 95 24.99 11.86 -12.91
CA GLY A 95 25.27 12.03 -14.33
C GLY A 95 25.73 10.76 -15.06
N GLN A 96 26.05 9.68 -14.35
CA GLN A 96 26.41 8.39 -14.96
C GLN A 96 25.18 7.71 -15.57
N GLU A 97 25.30 7.21 -16.79
CA GLU A 97 24.26 6.38 -17.43
C GLU A 97 24.36 4.94 -16.90
N VAL A 98 23.23 4.39 -16.48
CA VAL A 98 23.17 3.00 -15.97
C VAL A 98 21.89 2.30 -16.39
N THR A 99 21.94 0.96 -16.40
CA THR A 99 20.77 0.10 -16.53
C THR A 99 20.51 -0.63 -15.21
N VAL A 100 19.31 -0.47 -14.68
CA VAL A 100 18.85 -1.12 -13.44
C VAL A 100 17.97 -2.30 -13.82
N ASP A 101 18.47 -3.51 -13.59
CA ASP A 101 17.69 -4.76 -13.64
C ASP A 101 17.17 -5.07 -12.24
N ALA A 102 16.05 -4.46 -11.92
CA ALA A 102 15.44 -4.62 -10.61
C ALA A 102 14.80 -6.00 -10.41
N THR A 103 14.53 -6.75 -11.49
CA THR A 103 14.05 -8.13 -11.40
C THR A 103 15.14 -9.05 -10.82
N ASN A 104 16.40 -8.83 -11.19
CA ASN A 104 17.54 -9.61 -10.74
C ASN A 104 18.40 -8.91 -9.68
N GLY A 105 18.02 -7.69 -9.25
CA GLY A 105 18.72 -6.91 -8.23
C GLY A 105 20.12 -6.46 -8.65
N LYS A 106 20.31 -6.03 -9.92
CA LYS A 106 21.61 -5.68 -10.50
C LYS A 106 21.58 -4.33 -11.19
N VAL A 107 22.65 -3.57 -11.04
CA VAL A 107 22.87 -2.31 -11.75
C VAL A 107 24.10 -2.47 -12.64
N TYR A 108 23.95 -2.15 -13.91
CA TYR A 108 25.01 -2.25 -14.92
C TYR A 108 25.41 -0.88 -15.45
N ASP A 109 26.67 -0.74 -15.86
CA ASP A 109 27.17 0.48 -16.48
C ASP A 109 26.61 0.65 -17.89
N GLY A 110 26.18 1.86 -18.24
CA GLY A 110 25.66 2.23 -19.54
C GLY A 110 24.29 1.63 -19.88
N ASN A 111 23.93 1.69 -21.15
CA ASN A 111 22.70 1.14 -21.71
C ASN A 111 22.90 -0.32 -22.11
N VAL A 112 22.29 -1.21 -21.36
CA VAL A 112 22.40 -2.67 -21.57
C VAL A 112 21.06 -3.23 -22.02
N ASP A 113 21.03 -3.85 -23.21
CA ASP A 113 19.82 -4.54 -23.69
C ASP A 113 19.65 -5.88 -22.94
N ILE A 114 18.75 -5.87 -21.96
CA ILE A 114 18.36 -7.03 -21.19
C ILE A 114 17.00 -7.49 -21.71
N LYS A 115 16.96 -8.65 -22.36
CA LYS A 115 15.69 -9.23 -22.82
C LYS A 115 14.78 -9.46 -21.60
N SER A 116 13.71 -8.68 -21.49
CA SER A 116 12.64 -8.96 -20.53
C SER A 116 11.97 -10.28 -20.92
N GLU A 117 11.76 -11.16 -19.96
CA GLU A 117 10.87 -12.31 -20.18
C GLU A 117 9.50 -11.78 -20.60
N LYS A 118 8.95 -12.39 -21.67
CA LYS A 118 7.70 -11.96 -22.30
C LYS A 118 6.60 -11.84 -21.26
N SER A 119 5.89 -10.71 -21.32
CA SER A 119 4.61 -10.56 -20.67
C SER A 119 3.71 -11.76 -20.99
N VAL A 120 3.36 -12.52 -19.95
CA VAL A 120 2.42 -13.62 -20.10
C VAL A 120 1.09 -13.03 -20.54
N THR A 121 0.65 -13.36 -21.73
CA THR A 121 -0.67 -13.01 -22.24
C THR A 121 -1.74 -13.52 -21.25
N ALA A 122 -2.74 -12.71 -20.99
CA ALA A 122 -3.91 -13.03 -20.17
C ALA A 122 -4.63 -14.27 -20.72
N SER A 123 -4.06 -15.45 -20.46
CA SER A 123 -4.65 -16.73 -20.81
C SER A 123 -5.75 -17.03 -19.81
N LYS A 124 -6.82 -17.59 -20.24
CA LYS A 124 -8.05 -18.05 -19.57
C LYS A 124 -7.88 -18.40 -18.09
N TYR A 125 -7.82 -17.35 -17.24
CA TYR A 125 -7.83 -17.58 -15.80
C TYR A 125 -9.24 -17.99 -15.38
N ALA A 126 -9.36 -19.16 -14.77
CA ALA A 126 -10.60 -19.62 -14.18
C ALA A 126 -11.02 -18.67 -13.05
N LYS A 127 -12.31 -18.40 -12.95
CA LYS A 127 -12.84 -17.65 -11.83
C LYS A 127 -12.69 -18.47 -10.56
N THR A 128 -11.98 -17.95 -9.58
CA THR A 128 -11.77 -18.57 -8.26
C THR A 128 -12.88 -18.17 -7.28
N LYS A 129 -13.08 -18.95 -6.22
CA LYS A 129 -13.99 -18.61 -5.12
C LYS A 129 -13.41 -17.51 -4.25
N THR A 130 -12.10 -17.60 -3.96
CA THR A 130 -11.34 -16.53 -3.30
C THR A 130 -11.08 -15.43 -4.31
N ASN A 131 -11.55 -14.22 -4.04
CA ASN A 131 -11.32 -13.08 -4.92
C ASN A 131 -9.86 -12.63 -4.86
N LEU A 132 -9.32 -12.22 -6.00
CA LEU A 132 -8.02 -11.57 -6.10
C LEU A 132 -8.21 -10.07 -6.28
N TYR A 133 -7.82 -9.31 -5.28
CA TYR A 133 -7.81 -7.85 -5.33
C TYR A 133 -6.39 -7.31 -5.56
N VAL A 134 -6.33 -6.06 -5.99
CA VAL A 134 -5.06 -5.35 -6.16
C VAL A 134 -4.92 -4.25 -5.11
N ILE A 135 -3.68 -4.01 -4.66
CA ILE A 135 -3.27 -2.80 -3.96
C ILE A 135 -2.89 -1.79 -5.03
N LEU A 136 -3.56 -0.65 -5.07
CA LEU A 136 -3.39 0.33 -6.14
C LEU A 136 -3.44 1.75 -5.57
N ALA A 137 -2.46 2.58 -5.96
CA ALA A 137 -2.31 3.94 -5.48
C ALA A 137 -2.14 4.95 -6.62
N ASP A 138 -1.51 4.56 -7.73
CA ASP A 138 -1.25 5.46 -8.87
C ASP A 138 -2.42 5.46 -9.84
N PRO A 139 -3.10 6.61 -10.08
CA PRO A 139 -4.17 6.73 -11.04
C PRO A 139 -3.75 6.43 -12.49
N ASN A 140 -2.47 6.60 -12.84
CA ASN A 140 -1.97 6.31 -14.18
C ASN A 140 -1.97 4.80 -14.50
N LEU A 141 -1.87 3.95 -13.48
CA LEU A 141 -1.92 2.50 -13.64
C LEU A 141 -3.34 1.95 -13.74
N VAL A 142 -4.35 2.74 -13.36
CA VAL A 142 -5.75 2.30 -13.27
C VAL A 142 -6.26 1.65 -14.56
N PRO A 143 -6.12 2.24 -15.77
CA PRO A 143 -6.64 1.64 -16.99
C PRO A 143 -6.00 0.28 -17.29
N LYS A 144 -4.68 0.17 -17.08
CA LYS A 144 -3.93 -1.07 -17.30
C LYS A 144 -4.36 -2.17 -16.34
N ILE A 145 -4.45 -1.85 -15.06
CA ILE A 145 -4.75 -2.83 -14.02
C ILE A 145 -6.23 -3.24 -14.03
N ALA A 146 -7.13 -2.31 -14.35
CA ALA A 146 -8.55 -2.63 -14.49
C ALA A 146 -8.83 -3.63 -15.63
N ALA A 147 -7.96 -3.71 -16.64
CA ALA A 147 -8.03 -4.70 -17.71
C ALA A 147 -7.45 -6.08 -17.34
N MET A 148 -6.76 -6.20 -16.19
CA MET A 148 -6.18 -7.45 -15.72
C MET A 148 -7.24 -8.33 -15.01
N PRO A 149 -6.97 -9.65 -14.84
CA PRO A 149 -7.89 -10.58 -14.17
C PRO A 149 -7.90 -10.39 -12.64
N VAL A 150 -8.38 -9.24 -12.19
CA VAL A 150 -8.58 -8.90 -10.77
C VAL A 150 -10.05 -8.66 -10.49
N ASP A 151 -10.48 -8.99 -9.27
CA ASP A 151 -11.88 -8.93 -8.86
C ASP A 151 -12.23 -7.57 -8.20
N GLY A 152 -11.24 -6.69 -8.00
CA GLY A 152 -11.42 -5.36 -7.44
C GLY A 152 -10.14 -4.74 -6.90
N VAL A 153 -10.29 -3.62 -6.20
CA VAL A 153 -9.22 -2.95 -5.44
C VAL A 153 -9.46 -3.21 -3.96
N GLY A 154 -8.52 -3.91 -3.32
CA GLY A 154 -8.62 -4.25 -1.89
C GLY A 154 -7.96 -3.24 -0.96
N LEU A 155 -7.11 -2.36 -1.52
CA LEU A 155 -6.54 -1.24 -0.78
C LEU A 155 -6.26 -0.08 -1.74
N LEU A 156 -7.06 0.97 -1.64
CA LEU A 156 -6.77 2.30 -2.17
C LEU A 156 -6.45 3.22 -0.98
N ARG A 157 -5.22 3.72 -0.93
CA ARG A 157 -4.73 4.57 0.17
C ARG A 157 -5.01 6.04 -0.10
N ALA A 158 -5.71 6.70 0.82
CA ALA A 158 -5.97 8.14 0.80
C ALA A 158 -4.68 8.96 0.67
N GLU A 159 -3.62 8.53 1.34
CA GLU A 159 -2.34 9.22 1.46
C GLU A 159 -1.74 9.57 0.10
N PHE A 160 -1.85 8.70 -0.88
CA PHE A 160 -1.33 8.96 -2.23
C PHE A 160 -2.12 10.04 -2.97
N ILE A 161 -3.44 10.09 -2.78
CA ILE A 161 -4.28 11.13 -3.38
C ILE A 161 -3.99 12.46 -2.68
N ILE A 162 -3.90 12.46 -1.35
CA ILE A 162 -3.61 13.66 -0.56
C ILE A 162 -2.19 14.18 -0.85
N ALA A 163 -1.20 13.29 -0.95
CA ALA A 163 0.16 13.67 -1.35
C ALA A 163 0.20 14.28 -2.75
N HIS A 164 -0.71 13.86 -3.66
CA HIS A 164 -0.84 14.46 -4.99
C HIS A 164 -1.47 15.85 -4.94
N ILE A 165 -2.37 16.14 -3.99
CA ILE A 165 -2.87 17.49 -3.71
C ILE A 165 -1.71 18.39 -3.27
N GLY A 166 -0.73 17.85 -2.52
CA GLY A 166 0.57 18.46 -2.23
C GLY A 166 0.56 19.50 -1.12
N GLU A 167 -0.59 19.76 -0.49
CA GLU A 167 -0.74 20.74 0.57
C GLU A 167 -1.48 20.14 1.77
N HIS A 168 -1.07 20.55 2.97
CA HIS A 168 -1.68 20.05 4.21
C HIS A 168 -3.15 20.48 4.32
N PRO A 169 -4.07 19.58 4.73
CA PRO A 169 -5.51 19.88 4.79
C PRO A 169 -5.83 21.13 5.62
N HIS A 170 -5.22 21.28 6.80
CA HIS A 170 -5.39 22.49 7.62
C HIS A 170 -4.87 23.75 6.95
N ALA A 171 -3.77 23.68 6.19
CA ALA A 171 -3.28 24.85 5.45
C ALA A 171 -4.30 25.29 4.38
N MET A 172 -4.97 24.33 3.75
CA MET A 172 -6.05 24.62 2.81
C MET A 172 -7.31 25.15 3.52
N LEU A 173 -7.65 24.64 4.71
CA LEU A 173 -8.76 25.13 5.54
C LEU A 173 -8.52 26.58 5.97
N ASP A 174 -7.36 26.91 6.54
CA ASP A 174 -6.99 28.28 6.94
C ASP A 174 -7.02 29.27 5.76
N ALA A 175 -6.73 28.78 4.56
CA ALA A 175 -6.82 29.57 3.32
C ALA A 175 -8.23 29.64 2.71
N GLY A 176 -9.26 29.10 3.36
CA GLY A 176 -10.63 29.03 2.84
C GLY A 176 -10.82 28.07 1.66
N ARG A 177 -9.88 27.15 1.42
CA ARG A 177 -9.86 26.22 0.29
C ARG A 177 -10.25 24.77 0.66
N GLY A 178 -10.97 24.56 1.78
CA GLY A 178 -11.43 23.24 2.19
C GLY A 178 -12.27 22.54 1.13
N LYS A 179 -13.16 23.29 0.43
CA LYS A 179 -13.95 22.75 -0.68
C LYS A 179 -13.08 22.25 -1.84
N GLU A 180 -12.01 22.95 -2.19
CA GLU A 180 -11.05 22.53 -3.21
C GLU A 180 -10.37 21.21 -2.83
N PHE A 181 -9.99 21.06 -1.57
CA PHE A 181 -9.44 19.81 -1.06
C PHE A 181 -10.42 18.64 -1.24
N THR A 182 -11.67 18.84 -0.78
CA THR A 182 -12.74 17.83 -0.88
C THR A 182 -12.99 17.40 -2.34
N GLU A 183 -13.06 18.37 -3.26
CA GLU A 183 -13.29 18.10 -4.70
C GLU A 183 -12.12 17.32 -5.32
N LYS A 184 -10.87 17.71 -5.05
CA LYS A 184 -9.68 17.00 -5.53
C LYS A 184 -9.59 15.57 -4.98
N LEU A 185 -9.91 15.38 -3.71
CA LEU A 185 -9.94 14.06 -3.09
C LEU A 185 -11.04 13.19 -3.72
N ALA A 186 -12.24 13.75 -3.91
CA ALA A 186 -13.34 13.05 -4.56
C ALA A 186 -12.99 12.64 -6.01
N ASP A 187 -12.34 13.51 -6.78
CA ASP A 187 -11.90 13.21 -8.15
C ASP A 187 -10.85 12.07 -8.17
N GLY A 188 -9.92 12.09 -7.22
CA GLY A 188 -8.98 11.00 -7.04
C GLY A 188 -9.70 9.67 -6.79
N ILE A 189 -10.61 9.60 -5.82
CA ILE A 189 -11.37 8.38 -5.51
C ILE A 189 -12.23 7.94 -6.70
N ARG A 190 -12.89 8.89 -7.38
CA ARG A 190 -13.76 8.65 -8.56
C ARG A 190 -13.00 7.96 -9.69
N THR A 191 -11.74 8.29 -9.91
CA THR A 191 -10.89 7.67 -10.93
C THR A 191 -10.84 6.14 -10.76
N PHE A 192 -10.69 5.67 -9.55
CA PHE A 192 -10.63 4.23 -9.26
C PHE A 192 -12.01 3.59 -9.26
N THR A 193 -13.00 4.19 -8.60
CA THR A 193 -14.35 3.62 -8.51
C THR A 193 -14.98 3.48 -9.88
N LYS A 194 -14.85 4.47 -10.76
CA LYS A 194 -15.33 4.44 -12.13
C LYS A 194 -14.70 3.35 -12.97
N ALA A 195 -13.36 3.24 -12.92
CA ALA A 195 -12.63 2.28 -13.77
C ALA A 195 -12.85 0.82 -13.35
N PHE A 196 -13.11 0.58 -12.07
CA PHE A 196 -13.35 -0.76 -11.56
C PHE A 196 -14.84 -1.13 -11.50
N TYR A 197 -15.75 -0.19 -11.77
CA TYR A 197 -17.19 -0.47 -11.71
C TYR A 197 -17.59 -1.67 -12.59
N PRO A 198 -18.42 -2.65 -12.08
CA PRO A 198 -19.03 -2.74 -10.75
C PRO A 198 -18.14 -3.43 -9.68
N ARG A 199 -16.87 -3.74 -9.98
CA ARG A 199 -15.94 -4.40 -9.06
C ARG A 199 -15.64 -3.49 -7.87
N GLN A 200 -15.53 -4.09 -6.67
CA GLN A 200 -15.33 -3.37 -5.41
C GLN A 200 -14.03 -2.57 -5.38
N VAL A 201 -14.09 -1.38 -4.77
CA VAL A 201 -12.95 -0.55 -4.42
C VAL A 201 -13.02 -0.24 -2.92
N VAL A 202 -12.03 -0.74 -2.16
CA VAL A 202 -11.90 -0.48 -0.73
C VAL A 202 -10.96 0.69 -0.54
N TYR A 203 -11.52 1.84 -0.21
CA TYR A 203 -10.79 3.06 0.11
C TYR A 203 -10.45 3.07 1.59
N ARG A 204 -9.17 3.15 1.92
CA ARG A 204 -8.72 3.35 3.30
C ARG A 204 -8.65 4.85 3.59
N THR A 205 -9.40 5.30 4.61
CA THR A 205 -9.31 6.68 5.07
C THR A 205 -7.88 7.01 5.52
N SER A 206 -7.56 8.30 5.53
CA SER A 206 -6.20 8.77 5.75
C SER A 206 -5.57 8.25 7.04
N ASP A 207 -4.35 7.75 6.91
CA ASP A 207 -3.55 7.13 7.96
C ASP A 207 -2.14 7.71 8.02
N PHE A 208 -2.03 9.00 7.72
CA PHE A 208 -0.75 9.69 7.84
C PHE A 208 -0.27 9.74 9.29
N LYS A 209 1.00 9.47 9.46
CA LYS A 209 1.72 9.78 10.68
C LYS A 209 2.12 11.27 10.69
N THR A 210 2.34 11.83 11.87
CA THR A 210 2.70 13.24 12.04
C THR A 210 3.94 13.63 11.23
N ASN A 211 4.96 12.78 11.19
CA ASN A 211 6.16 13.01 10.41
C ASN A 211 5.92 13.01 8.88
N GLU A 212 4.89 12.31 8.40
CA GLU A 212 4.51 12.26 6.98
C GLU A 212 3.70 13.50 6.58
N TYR A 213 2.68 13.88 7.38
CA TYR A 213 1.88 15.07 7.15
C TYR A 213 2.69 16.38 7.29
N ARG A 214 3.66 16.38 8.22
CA ARG A 214 4.56 17.51 8.42
C ARG A 214 5.29 17.94 7.14
N ASN A 215 5.57 16.99 6.25
CA ASN A 215 6.28 17.22 5.00
C ASN A 215 5.39 17.78 3.86
N LEU A 216 4.08 17.79 4.02
CA LEU A 216 3.20 18.47 3.08
C LEU A 216 3.34 19.98 3.23
N LYS A 217 3.13 20.71 2.14
CA LYS A 217 3.21 22.17 2.16
C LYS A 217 2.31 22.75 3.27
N GLY A 218 2.90 23.47 4.20
CA GLY A 218 2.23 24.05 5.36
C GLY A 218 2.10 23.13 6.57
N GLY A 219 2.50 21.84 6.46
CA GLY A 219 2.32 20.83 7.51
C GLY A 219 3.12 21.08 8.78
N GLU A 220 4.29 21.72 8.68
CA GLU A 220 5.13 22.04 9.85
C GLU A 220 4.40 22.82 10.95
N LYS A 221 3.40 23.60 10.59
CA LYS A 221 2.60 24.41 11.51
C LYS A 221 1.64 23.57 12.36
N TYR A 222 1.16 22.45 11.81
CA TYR A 222 0.05 21.68 12.39
C TYR A 222 0.47 20.35 12.98
N GLU A 223 1.62 19.85 12.57
CA GLU A 223 2.07 18.51 12.97
C GLU A 223 3.12 18.56 14.06
N PRO A 224 2.85 17.99 15.25
CA PRO A 224 3.84 17.89 16.31
C PRO A 224 4.97 16.92 15.92
N ILE A 225 6.11 17.05 16.58
CA ILE A 225 7.17 16.04 16.50
C ILE A 225 6.87 14.98 17.53
N GLU A 226 6.65 13.75 17.08
CA GLU A 226 6.47 12.57 17.93
C GLU A 226 7.74 11.71 17.96
N GLU A 227 8.05 11.13 19.11
CA GLU A 227 9.16 10.17 19.23
C GLU A 227 8.85 8.84 18.53
N ASN A 228 7.57 8.42 18.55
CA ASN A 228 7.10 7.16 17.98
C ASN A 228 5.86 7.37 17.10
N PRO A 229 5.97 8.02 15.93
CA PRO A 229 4.81 8.32 15.07
C PRO A 229 4.05 7.06 14.64
N MET A 230 4.72 5.90 14.60
CA MET A 230 4.11 4.63 14.19
C MET A 230 2.96 4.21 15.11
N ILE A 231 3.07 4.45 16.40
CA ILE A 231 2.05 4.14 17.40
C ILE A 231 1.37 5.39 17.98
N GLY A 232 1.63 6.54 17.38
CA GLY A 232 1.21 7.86 17.84
C GLY A 232 -0.11 8.34 17.24
N TYR A 233 -0.13 9.60 16.83
CA TYR A 233 -1.29 10.35 16.34
C TYR A 233 -1.61 10.00 14.88
N ARG A 234 -2.34 8.90 14.67
CA ARG A 234 -2.74 8.37 13.36
C ARG A 234 -4.02 7.56 13.44
N GLY A 235 -4.56 7.21 12.27
CA GLY A 235 -5.70 6.32 12.11
C GLY A 235 -6.99 6.84 12.75
N ALA A 236 -7.80 5.93 13.29
CA ALA A 236 -9.11 6.24 13.85
C ALA A 236 -9.07 7.31 14.94
N PHE A 237 -8.06 7.28 15.82
CA PHE A 237 -7.90 8.30 16.86
C PHE A 237 -7.76 9.70 16.27
N ARG A 238 -6.88 9.87 15.28
CA ARG A 238 -6.68 11.15 14.60
C ARG A 238 -7.95 11.64 13.90
N GLN A 239 -8.69 10.73 13.26
CA GLN A 239 -9.94 11.07 12.58
C GLN A 239 -11.01 11.62 13.54
N LEU A 240 -11.02 11.16 14.77
CA LEU A 240 -11.95 11.64 15.80
C LEU A 240 -11.49 12.97 16.43
N ASP A 241 -10.19 13.11 16.65
CA ASP A 241 -9.60 14.28 17.27
C ASP A 241 -9.55 15.47 16.31
N ASP A 242 -9.22 15.22 15.05
CA ASP A 242 -9.18 16.21 13.96
C ASP A 242 -10.45 16.11 13.09
N ALA A 243 -11.59 16.40 13.71
CA ALA A 243 -12.90 16.28 13.08
C ALA A 243 -13.09 17.20 11.86
N GLU A 244 -12.40 18.33 11.79
CA GLU A 244 -12.51 19.25 10.65
C GLU A 244 -11.89 18.66 9.39
N VAL A 245 -10.69 18.09 9.48
CA VAL A 245 -10.03 17.43 8.35
C VAL A 245 -10.78 16.16 7.98
N PHE A 246 -11.21 15.35 8.95
CA PHE A 246 -11.96 14.13 8.67
C PHE A 246 -13.31 14.44 7.99
N ARG A 247 -13.94 15.57 8.29
CA ARG A 247 -15.15 16.04 7.60
C ARG A 247 -14.89 16.30 6.11
N LEU A 248 -13.77 16.89 5.72
CA LEU A 248 -13.44 17.08 4.30
C LEU A 248 -13.34 15.74 3.57
N GLU A 249 -12.74 14.76 4.22
CA GLU A 249 -12.60 13.40 3.67
C GLU A 249 -13.97 12.70 3.56
N THR A 250 -14.80 12.76 4.60
CA THR A 250 -16.15 12.16 4.57
C THR A 250 -17.06 12.85 3.56
N ASP A 251 -16.93 14.16 3.36
CA ASP A 251 -17.66 14.88 2.30
C ASP A 251 -17.26 14.42 0.90
N ALA A 252 -15.95 14.18 0.66
CA ALA A 252 -15.45 13.61 -0.60
C ALA A 252 -16.01 12.19 -0.83
N LEU A 253 -15.97 11.35 0.20
CA LEU A 253 -16.52 9.99 0.17
C LEU A 253 -18.02 10.00 -0.15
N ARG A 254 -18.78 10.90 0.48
CA ARG A 254 -20.22 11.08 0.22
C ARG A 254 -20.51 11.47 -1.22
N MET A 255 -19.69 12.35 -1.82
CA MET A 255 -19.84 12.72 -3.23
C MET A 255 -19.71 11.49 -4.13
N VAL A 256 -18.65 10.71 -3.95
CA VAL A 256 -18.41 9.52 -4.78
C VAL A 256 -19.42 8.40 -4.50
N ALA A 257 -19.81 8.19 -3.24
CA ALA A 257 -20.79 7.17 -2.86
C ALA A 257 -22.19 7.38 -3.43
N LYS A 258 -22.55 8.62 -3.80
CA LYS A 258 -23.80 8.92 -4.53
C LYS A 258 -23.76 8.50 -5.99
N GLU A 259 -22.56 8.46 -6.59
CA GLU A 259 -22.36 8.14 -7.99
C GLU A 259 -22.06 6.65 -8.21
N TYR A 260 -21.36 6.02 -7.26
CA TYR A 260 -20.84 4.65 -7.37
C TYR A 260 -21.12 3.84 -6.11
N ASP A 261 -21.78 2.71 -6.24
CA ASP A 261 -22.12 1.79 -5.14
C ASP A 261 -21.04 0.74 -4.85
N ASN A 262 -19.99 0.68 -5.68
CA ASN A 262 -18.86 -0.22 -5.53
C ASN A 262 -17.78 0.29 -4.54
N LEU A 263 -17.91 1.49 -3.98
CA LEU A 263 -17.02 2.04 -2.97
C LEU A 263 -17.27 1.38 -1.61
N ARG A 264 -16.19 1.02 -0.91
CA ARG A 264 -16.17 0.61 0.51
C ARG A 264 -15.22 1.53 1.26
N VAL A 265 -15.53 1.83 2.51
CA VAL A 265 -14.73 2.71 3.37
C VAL A 265 -14.09 1.89 4.47
N MET A 266 -12.78 1.91 4.54
CA MET A 266 -11.99 1.15 5.51
C MET A 266 -11.28 2.07 6.49
N ILE A 267 -11.49 1.87 7.78
CA ILE A 267 -10.88 2.64 8.85
C ILE A 267 -9.56 1.97 9.27
N PRO A 268 -8.43 2.69 9.19
CA PRO A 268 -7.12 2.20 9.60
C PRO A 268 -6.89 2.34 11.10
N PHE A 269 -5.98 1.55 11.60
CA PHE A 269 -5.35 1.68 12.92
C PHE A 269 -6.33 1.95 14.06
N VAL A 270 -7.41 1.15 14.09
CA VAL A 270 -8.43 1.20 15.15
C VAL A 270 -7.89 0.45 16.37
N ARG A 271 -7.97 1.03 17.55
CA ARG A 271 -7.39 0.47 18.77
C ARG A 271 -8.39 -0.15 19.71
N THR A 272 -9.62 0.40 19.75
CA THR A 272 -10.69 -0.09 20.63
C THR A 272 -12.06 -0.14 19.93
N PRO A 273 -12.99 -1.00 20.37
CA PRO A 273 -14.36 -1.04 19.83
C PRO A 273 -15.11 0.29 20.01
N GLU A 274 -14.86 1.01 21.11
CA GLU A 274 -15.48 2.30 21.40
C GLU A 274 -14.98 3.38 20.43
N GLU A 275 -13.70 3.35 20.08
CA GLU A 275 -13.14 4.21 19.06
C GLU A 275 -13.82 3.97 17.70
N LEU A 276 -13.98 2.69 17.30
CA LEU A 276 -14.66 2.32 16.07
C LEU A 276 -16.13 2.78 16.08
N ALA A 277 -16.84 2.59 17.19
CA ALA A 277 -18.23 3.01 17.31
C ALA A 277 -18.40 4.53 17.10
N LYS A 278 -17.47 5.34 17.62
CA LYS A 278 -17.45 6.80 17.39
C LYS A 278 -17.19 7.14 15.93
N VAL A 279 -16.20 6.52 15.28
CA VAL A 279 -15.93 6.74 13.86
C VAL A 279 -17.13 6.33 13.00
N LYS A 280 -17.73 5.17 13.28
CA LYS A 280 -18.93 4.71 12.60
C LYS A 280 -20.06 5.73 12.69
N LYS A 281 -20.29 6.32 13.86
CA LYS A 281 -21.30 7.38 14.05
C LYS A 281 -21.02 8.58 13.13
N VAL A 282 -19.77 9.04 13.04
CA VAL A 282 -19.40 10.14 12.14
C VAL A 282 -19.68 9.79 10.67
N LEU A 283 -19.36 8.56 10.24
CA LEU A 283 -19.63 8.09 8.87
C LEU A 283 -21.14 7.98 8.59
N ASP A 284 -21.93 7.51 9.55
CA ASP A 284 -23.38 7.40 9.43
C ASP A 284 -24.01 8.80 9.31
N GLU A 285 -23.61 9.76 10.13
CA GLU A 285 -24.04 11.17 10.09
C GLU A 285 -23.62 11.84 8.79
N ALA A 286 -22.46 11.51 8.22
CA ALA A 286 -22.00 11.98 6.92
C ALA A 286 -22.73 11.32 5.74
N GLY A 287 -23.56 10.30 5.97
CA GLY A 287 -24.27 9.55 4.93
C GLY A 287 -23.35 8.62 4.11
N VAL A 288 -22.25 8.19 4.71
CA VAL A 288 -21.26 7.28 4.11
C VAL A 288 -21.27 5.90 4.77
N GLY A 289 -21.90 5.79 5.94
CA GLY A 289 -22.03 4.54 6.70
C GLY A 289 -22.96 3.50 6.02
N GLY A 290 -23.56 2.63 6.80
CA GLY A 290 -24.38 1.53 6.32
C GLY A 290 -23.50 0.37 5.80
N HIS A 291 -23.96 -0.37 4.79
CA HIS A 291 -23.27 -1.56 4.27
C HIS A 291 -21.97 -1.27 3.50
N ARG A 292 -21.15 -0.35 4.02
CA ARG A 292 -19.89 0.07 3.36
C ARG A 292 -18.70 0.13 4.29
N LEU A 293 -18.90 -0.14 5.60
CA LEU A 293 -17.86 -0.01 6.61
C LEU A 293 -16.95 -1.23 6.68
N TRP A 294 -15.68 -0.99 6.49
CA TRP A 294 -14.60 -1.96 6.73
C TRP A 294 -13.66 -1.45 7.80
N ILE A 295 -12.95 -2.36 8.46
CA ILE A 295 -11.84 -2.02 9.36
C ILE A 295 -10.56 -2.71 8.92
N MET A 296 -9.41 -2.06 9.18
CA MET A 296 -8.12 -2.70 9.07
C MET A 296 -7.74 -3.31 10.41
N VAL A 297 -7.57 -4.63 10.42
CA VAL A 297 -7.09 -5.36 11.60
C VAL A 297 -5.57 -5.44 11.50
N GLU A 298 -4.90 -4.56 12.22
CA GLU A 298 -3.45 -4.38 12.17
C GLU A 298 -2.84 -4.04 13.54
N VAL A 299 -3.68 -3.86 14.56
CA VAL A 299 -3.26 -3.68 15.95
C VAL A 299 -3.60 -4.96 16.72
N PRO A 300 -2.71 -5.50 17.57
CA PRO A 300 -3.01 -6.73 18.33
C PRO A 300 -4.30 -6.69 19.15
N SER A 301 -4.69 -5.51 19.68
CA SER A 301 -5.97 -5.35 20.39
C SER A 301 -7.18 -5.70 19.52
N THR A 302 -7.13 -5.40 18.20
CA THR A 302 -8.22 -5.75 17.29
C THR A 302 -8.31 -7.25 17.03
N VAL A 303 -7.22 -7.99 17.15
CA VAL A 303 -7.23 -9.46 17.09
C VAL A 303 -7.81 -10.07 18.35
N ILE A 304 -7.43 -9.54 19.51
CA ILE A 304 -7.84 -10.03 20.84
C ILE A 304 -9.34 -9.82 21.03
N LEU A 305 -9.83 -8.61 20.74
CA LEU A 305 -11.21 -8.17 20.94
C LEU A 305 -12.03 -8.23 19.62
N LEU A 306 -11.66 -9.13 18.70
CA LEU A 306 -12.26 -9.11 17.36
C LEU A 306 -13.79 -9.24 17.38
N ASP A 307 -14.33 -10.09 18.24
CA ASP A 307 -15.78 -10.25 18.36
C ASP A 307 -16.47 -8.93 18.75
N ASP A 308 -15.90 -8.18 19.70
CA ASP A 308 -16.44 -6.88 20.14
C ASP A 308 -16.38 -5.84 19.00
N PHE A 309 -15.32 -5.86 18.19
CA PHE A 309 -15.24 -5.01 16.99
C PHE A 309 -16.30 -5.37 15.95
N LEU A 310 -16.55 -6.67 15.74
CA LEU A 310 -17.58 -7.11 14.81
C LEU A 310 -19.00 -6.75 15.30
N ASP A 311 -19.23 -6.71 16.61
CA ASP A 311 -20.49 -6.30 17.23
C ASP A 311 -20.81 -4.82 17.00
N VAL A 312 -19.85 -3.95 16.71
CA VAL A 312 -20.08 -2.56 16.28
C VAL A 312 -20.84 -2.50 14.95
N GLY A 313 -20.80 -3.59 14.18
CA GLY A 313 -21.47 -3.70 12.88
C GLY A 313 -20.59 -3.23 11.73
N VAL A 314 -19.64 -4.07 11.31
CA VAL A 314 -18.78 -3.90 10.15
C VAL A 314 -19.15 -4.89 9.07
N ASP A 315 -19.04 -4.50 7.80
CA ASP A 315 -19.32 -5.35 6.63
C ASP A 315 -18.11 -6.18 6.22
N GLY A 316 -16.93 -5.71 6.58
CA GLY A 316 -15.70 -6.38 6.21
C GLY A 316 -14.49 -6.01 7.07
N VAL A 317 -13.54 -6.91 7.03
CA VAL A 317 -12.24 -6.80 7.70
C VAL A 317 -11.14 -6.96 6.66
N SER A 318 -10.13 -6.11 6.70
CA SER A 318 -8.90 -6.31 5.94
C SER A 318 -7.71 -6.41 6.89
N ILE A 319 -6.91 -7.45 6.75
CA ILE A 319 -5.74 -7.68 7.59
C ILE A 319 -4.58 -6.84 7.07
N GLY A 320 -4.10 -5.88 7.88
CA GLY A 320 -2.89 -5.11 7.62
C GLY A 320 -1.66 -5.85 8.15
N SER A 321 -1.20 -6.89 7.43
CA SER A 321 -0.17 -7.80 7.95
C SER A 321 1.15 -7.14 8.29
N ASN A 322 1.52 -6.04 7.62
CA ASN A 322 2.75 -5.32 7.91
C ASN A 322 2.76 -4.73 9.32
N ASP A 323 1.73 -3.93 9.66
CA ASP A 323 1.63 -3.29 10.97
C ASP A 323 1.30 -4.33 12.05
N LEU A 324 0.46 -5.31 11.73
CA LEU A 324 0.17 -6.41 12.65
C LEU A 324 1.43 -7.19 13.04
N THR A 325 2.31 -7.50 12.08
CA THR A 325 3.57 -8.18 12.33
C THR A 325 4.49 -7.32 13.20
N GLN A 326 4.66 -6.05 12.81
CA GLN A 326 5.47 -5.10 13.55
C GLN A 326 5.05 -4.99 15.01
N LEU A 327 3.75 -4.83 15.26
CA LEU A 327 3.22 -4.62 16.61
C LEU A 327 3.16 -5.93 17.42
N THR A 328 2.91 -7.06 16.77
CA THR A 328 2.91 -8.37 17.43
C THR A 328 4.31 -8.78 17.88
N LEU A 329 5.32 -8.54 17.05
CA LEU A 329 6.70 -8.93 17.34
C LEU A 329 7.50 -7.84 18.06
N GLY A 330 6.95 -6.61 18.17
CA GLY A 330 7.68 -5.46 18.72
C GLY A 330 8.92 -5.11 17.91
N THR A 331 8.86 -5.25 16.58
CA THR A 331 9.98 -5.01 15.67
C THR A 331 9.69 -3.85 14.74
N ASP A 332 10.67 -2.99 14.49
CA ASP A 332 10.57 -1.92 13.50
C ASP A 332 10.90 -2.47 12.10
N ARG A 333 9.90 -2.52 11.23
CA ARG A 333 10.03 -3.03 9.84
C ARG A 333 10.96 -2.17 8.97
N ASP A 334 11.14 -0.90 9.31
CA ASP A 334 11.97 0.03 8.56
C ASP A 334 13.44 -0.03 9.00
N SER A 335 13.71 -0.68 10.13
CA SER A 335 15.07 -0.87 10.65
C SER A 335 15.76 -2.07 10.00
N ALA A 336 16.84 -1.81 9.28
CA ALA A 336 17.66 -2.87 8.68
C ALA A 336 18.21 -3.89 9.71
N LYS A 337 18.36 -3.47 10.97
CA LYS A 337 18.83 -4.36 12.06
C LYS A 337 17.81 -5.42 12.45
N PHE A 338 16.52 -5.15 12.27
CA PHE A 338 15.43 -6.05 12.62
C PHE A 338 14.83 -6.77 11.40
N ALA A 339 15.39 -6.59 10.19
CA ALA A 339 14.85 -7.17 8.97
C ALA A 339 14.69 -8.70 9.02
N GLU A 340 15.60 -9.40 9.72
CA GLU A 340 15.52 -10.87 9.88
C GLU A 340 14.46 -11.30 10.90
N LEU A 341 14.12 -10.44 11.87
CA LEU A 341 13.09 -10.71 12.87
C LEU A 341 11.68 -10.39 12.35
N PHE A 342 11.57 -9.54 11.34
CA PHE A 342 10.31 -9.18 10.72
C PHE A 342 9.90 -10.27 9.72
N ASP A 343 9.27 -11.33 10.20
CA ASP A 343 8.72 -12.39 9.34
C ASP A 343 7.21 -12.52 9.60
N GLU A 344 6.42 -12.21 8.59
CA GLU A 344 4.95 -12.33 8.62
C GLU A 344 4.47 -13.78 8.78
N ARG A 345 5.37 -14.77 8.62
CA ARG A 345 5.11 -16.20 8.88
C ARG A 345 5.49 -16.63 10.29
N ASN A 346 5.89 -15.70 11.16
CA ASN A 346 6.13 -16.02 12.57
C ASN A 346 4.88 -16.68 13.18
N PRO A 347 5.03 -17.74 14.00
CA PRO A 347 3.89 -18.45 14.59
C PRO A 347 2.87 -17.55 15.30
N ALA A 348 3.31 -16.48 15.99
CA ALA A 348 2.40 -15.53 16.65
C ALA A 348 1.55 -14.74 15.64
N VAL A 349 2.16 -14.32 14.53
CA VAL A 349 1.46 -13.64 13.44
C VAL A 349 0.51 -14.61 12.74
N MET A 350 0.97 -15.81 12.42
CA MET A 350 0.15 -16.86 11.79
C MET A 350 -1.07 -17.23 12.63
N TRP A 351 -0.92 -17.33 13.95
CA TRP A 351 -2.04 -17.53 14.88
C TRP A 351 -3.06 -16.38 14.77
N SER A 352 -2.58 -15.14 14.71
CA SER A 352 -3.45 -13.97 14.56
C SER A 352 -4.22 -14.00 13.24
N LEU A 353 -3.55 -14.32 12.12
CA LEU A 353 -4.18 -14.43 10.80
C LEU A 353 -5.27 -15.50 10.78
N GLU A 354 -4.98 -16.70 11.29
CA GLU A 354 -5.94 -17.79 11.36
C GLU A 354 -7.15 -17.43 12.25
N ARG A 355 -6.91 -16.83 13.43
CA ARG A 355 -7.97 -16.38 14.32
C ARG A 355 -8.88 -15.36 13.66
N ILE A 356 -8.31 -14.35 12.97
CA ILE A 356 -9.12 -13.33 12.28
C ILE A 356 -10.00 -13.98 11.23
N ILE A 357 -9.42 -14.80 10.34
CA ILE A 357 -10.14 -15.42 9.23
C ILE A 357 -11.25 -16.33 9.73
N THR A 358 -10.94 -17.21 10.68
CA THR A 358 -11.91 -18.17 11.21
C THR A 358 -13.02 -17.51 12.01
N THR A 359 -12.72 -16.46 12.77
CA THR A 359 -13.73 -15.68 13.51
C THR A 359 -14.65 -14.94 12.55
N CYS A 360 -14.10 -14.20 11.58
CA CYS A 360 -14.92 -13.49 10.57
C CYS A 360 -15.82 -14.46 9.78
N LYS A 361 -15.27 -15.59 9.36
CA LYS A 361 -16.05 -16.63 8.69
C LYS A 361 -17.20 -17.16 9.54
N LYS A 362 -16.95 -17.46 10.82
CA LYS A 362 -17.99 -17.90 11.78
C LYS A 362 -19.08 -16.84 11.97
N ARG A 363 -18.69 -15.56 11.96
CA ARG A 363 -19.59 -14.41 12.15
C ARG A 363 -20.26 -13.94 10.83
N GLY A 364 -19.93 -14.55 9.69
CA GLY A 364 -20.46 -14.16 8.38
C GLY A 364 -19.98 -12.80 7.88
N VAL A 365 -18.85 -12.29 8.41
CA VAL A 365 -18.22 -11.02 8.01
C VAL A 365 -17.16 -11.30 6.93
N THR A 366 -17.14 -10.49 5.88
CA THR A 366 -16.14 -10.61 4.82
C THR A 366 -14.74 -10.34 5.37
N VAL A 367 -13.77 -11.20 5.01
CA VAL A 367 -12.36 -11.04 5.44
C VAL A 367 -11.41 -11.03 4.25
N SER A 368 -10.53 -10.04 4.25
CA SER A 368 -9.47 -9.82 3.26
C SER A 368 -8.11 -9.67 3.93
N ILE A 369 -7.04 -9.69 3.14
CA ILE A 369 -5.70 -9.28 3.54
C ILE A 369 -5.16 -8.29 2.53
N CYS A 370 -4.50 -7.23 2.98
CA CYS A 370 -3.92 -6.20 2.12
C CYS A 370 -2.47 -5.83 2.49
N GLY A 371 -1.82 -6.62 3.31
CA GLY A 371 -0.39 -6.51 3.56
C GLY A 371 0.46 -7.10 2.43
N GLN A 372 1.78 -7.00 2.58
CA GLN A 372 2.72 -7.48 1.55
C GLN A 372 2.92 -9.00 1.56
N ALA A 373 2.57 -9.67 2.66
CA ALA A 373 2.81 -11.09 2.88
C ALA A 373 2.40 -12.01 1.71
N PRO A 374 1.17 -11.92 1.15
CA PRO A 374 0.78 -12.80 0.05
C PRO A 374 1.59 -12.58 -1.24
N SER A 375 2.14 -11.37 -1.41
CA SER A 375 2.99 -11.05 -2.56
C SER A 375 4.39 -11.67 -2.44
N PHE A 376 4.84 -11.96 -1.21
CA PHE A 376 6.17 -12.52 -0.98
C PHE A 376 6.17 -14.02 -0.71
N TYR A 377 5.13 -14.53 -0.06
CA TYR A 377 5.09 -15.88 0.48
C TYR A 377 3.93 -16.69 -0.14
N PRO A 378 4.20 -17.46 -1.21
CA PRO A 378 3.19 -18.32 -1.84
C PRO A 378 2.58 -19.34 -0.85
N ASP A 379 3.39 -19.90 0.04
CA ASP A 379 2.96 -20.82 1.09
C ASP A 379 1.96 -20.18 2.07
N LEU A 380 2.11 -18.90 2.37
CA LEU A 380 1.13 -18.15 3.16
C LEU A 380 -0.18 -18.00 2.38
N THR A 381 -0.12 -17.69 1.09
CA THR A 381 -1.32 -17.61 0.24
C THR A 381 -2.11 -18.92 0.27
N GLU A 382 -1.41 -20.07 0.18
CA GLU A 382 -2.05 -21.39 0.30
C GLU A 382 -2.78 -21.57 1.63
N LYS A 383 -2.18 -21.15 2.75
CA LYS A 383 -2.82 -21.21 4.09
C LYS A 383 -4.03 -20.31 4.20
N LEU A 384 -3.93 -19.05 3.73
CA LEU A 384 -5.04 -18.09 3.76
C LEU A 384 -6.26 -18.64 3.02
N VAL A 385 -6.07 -19.19 1.83
CA VAL A 385 -7.15 -19.84 1.06
C VAL A 385 -7.72 -21.04 1.82
N SER A 386 -6.86 -21.87 2.40
CA SER A 386 -7.30 -23.06 3.16
C SER A 386 -8.12 -22.71 4.40
N TRP A 387 -7.83 -21.61 5.06
CA TRP A 387 -8.65 -21.09 6.19
C TRP A 387 -9.97 -20.48 5.72
N GLY A 388 -10.10 -20.20 4.42
CA GLY A 388 -11.33 -19.71 3.80
C GLY A 388 -11.46 -18.20 3.76
N ILE A 389 -10.34 -17.49 3.56
CA ILE A 389 -10.34 -16.04 3.32
C ILE A 389 -11.20 -15.70 2.08
N ASN A 390 -11.94 -14.59 2.14
CA ASN A 390 -12.80 -14.19 1.01
C ASN A 390 -12.02 -13.53 -0.13
N SER A 391 -10.95 -12.80 0.20
CA SER A 391 -10.12 -12.13 -0.81
C SER A 391 -8.69 -11.90 -0.37
N ILE A 392 -7.79 -11.83 -1.33
CA ILE A 392 -6.37 -11.57 -1.14
C ILE A 392 -6.00 -10.39 -2.03
N SER A 393 -5.41 -9.34 -1.44
CA SER A 393 -4.92 -8.18 -2.17
C SER A 393 -3.42 -8.28 -2.37
N VAL A 394 -2.96 -8.07 -3.60
CA VAL A 394 -1.54 -8.11 -3.95
C VAL A 394 -1.13 -6.89 -4.75
N THR A 395 0.16 -6.66 -4.86
CA THR A 395 0.73 -5.67 -5.77
C THR A 395 0.53 -6.07 -7.23
N SER A 396 0.54 -5.11 -8.13
CA SER A 396 0.20 -5.32 -9.55
C SER A 396 1.07 -6.34 -10.27
N ASP A 397 2.34 -6.46 -9.88
CA ASP A 397 3.31 -7.43 -10.40
C ASP A 397 3.01 -8.88 -10.01
N MET A 398 2.22 -9.08 -8.93
CA MET A 398 1.91 -10.41 -8.40
C MET A 398 0.53 -10.93 -8.81
N ILE A 399 -0.26 -10.16 -9.55
CA ILE A 399 -1.63 -10.53 -9.93
C ILE A 399 -1.70 -11.92 -10.58
N LEU A 400 -0.96 -12.14 -11.64
CA LEU A 400 -1.04 -13.39 -12.41
C LEU A 400 -0.56 -14.58 -11.59
N LYS A 401 0.57 -14.44 -10.92
CA LYS A 401 1.15 -15.50 -10.09
C LYS A 401 0.23 -15.88 -8.92
N THR A 402 -0.36 -14.89 -8.26
CA THR A 402 -1.27 -15.17 -7.13
C THR A 402 -2.58 -15.78 -7.60
N ARG A 403 -3.08 -15.37 -8.78
CA ARG A 403 -4.25 -16.02 -9.39
C ARG A 403 -4.03 -17.50 -9.63
N ASP A 404 -2.86 -17.88 -10.14
CA ASP A 404 -2.50 -19.29 -10.34
C ASP A 404 -2.44 -20.04 -9.01
N ILE A 405 -1.78 -19.49 -7.99
CA ILE A 405 -1.69 -20.10 -6.65
C ILE A 405 -3.09 -20.36 -6.07
N ILE A 406 -3.97 -19.35 -6.09
CA ILE A 406 -5.34 -19.48 -5.59
C ILE A 406 -6.07 -20.60 -6.35
N GLY A 407 -5.97 -20.61 -7.69
CA GLY A 407 -6.60 -21.63 -8.53
C GLY A 407 -6.11 -23.04 -8.22
N ASP A 408 -4.81 -23.21 -8.04
CA ASP A 408 -4.21 -24.50 -7.71
C ASP A 408 -4.62 -25.02 -6.32
N VAL A 409 -4.70 -24.11 -5.33
CA VAL A 409 -5.16 -24.46 -3.98
C VAL A 409 -6.62 -24.87 -4.00
N GLU A 410 -7.47 -24.09 -4.67
CA GLU A 410 -8.91 -24.38 -4.74
C GLU A 410 -9.19 -25.70 -5.50
N LYS A 411 -8.39 -26.04 -6.51
CA LYS A 411 -8.46 -27.36 -7.16
C LYS A 411 -8.05 -28.48 -6.19
N LYS A 412 -6.94 -28.34 -5.48
CA LYS A 412 -6.51 -29.31 -4.46
C LYS A 412 -7.56 -29.50 -3.35
N MET A 413 -8.33 -28.46 -3.04
CA MET A 413 -9.42 -28.52 -2.06
C MET A 413 -10.75 -29.04 -2.64
N GLY A 414 -10.83 -29.33 -3.94
CA GLY A 414 -12.06 -29.75 -4.62
C GLY A 414 -13.12 -28.64 -4.71
N ILE A 415 -12.72 -27.37 -4.62
CA ILE A 415 -13.60 -26.20 -4.75
C ILE A 415 -13.80 -25.86 -6.23
N LEU A 416 -12.76 -25.99 -7.02
CA LEU A 416 -12.77 -25.85 -8.48
C LEU A 416 -12.61 -27.22 -9.15
N PRO A 417 -13.20 -27.41 -10.36
CA PRO A 417 -13.04 -28.62 -11.13
C PRO A 417 -11.61 -28.83 -11.64
#